data_af08321c2075bb39ae564d1d7bf5ea5d
#
_entry.id   af08321c2075bb39ae564d1d7bf5ea5d
#
_cell.length_a   1.000
_cell.length_b   1.000
_cell.length_c   1.000
_cell.angle_alpha   90.00
_cell.angle_beta   90.00
_cell.angle_gamma   90.00
#
_symmetry.space_group_name_H-M   'P 1'
#
loop_
_entity.id
_entity.type
_entity.pdbx_description
1 polymer ?
#
loop_
_entity_poly.entity_id
_entity_poly.type
_entity_poly.pdbx_seq_one_letter_code
_entity_poly.pdbx_strand_id
1 'polypeptide(L)'
;VYVSATPGPWEMERTGGVFAEQVIRPTGLIDPPVEVRPVEDQVDDLVQECKATAKLGYRALVTTLTKRMAEDLTEYMHEAGLKVRYMHSDVETLERIELIRDLRLGVYDVLVGINLLREGLDIPECGLVAILDADKEGFLRSETSLIQTIGRAARNVEGRVILYADTITGSMERAMAETARRREKQEAYNAEHGITPTTVKRQVADIVAHLASKDQVTVDTGLDDRNHMVGHNLRGYIEDLEKKMRKAASDLEFEEAGRLRDEIRRLEQEELGLPVEERKAPVRGNSTLGKPGTRQTRYGNAKAARAEKRSRSSV
;
A
#
# COMPACT_ATOMS: atom_id res chain seq x y z
N VAL A 1 17.47 -5.78 -21.63
CA VAL A 1 17.26 -6.90 -20.71
C VAL A 1 15.91 -6.71 -20.06
N TYR A 2 15.07 -7.76 -20.08
CA TYR A 2 13.76 -7.79 -19.42
C TYR A 2 13.88 -8.64 -18.16
N VAL A 3 13.31 -8.19 -17.05
CA VAL A 3 13.29 -8.92 -15.77
C VAL A 3 11.85 -9.00 -15.28
N SER A 4 11.36 -10.19 -15.03
CA SER A 4 10.00 -10.42 -14.55
C SER A 4 9.96 -11.69 -13.69
N ALA A 5 9.12 -11.69 -12.66
CA ALA A 5 8.82 -12.91 -11.90
C ALA A 5 7.87 -13.85 -12.68
N THR A 6 7.12 -13.28 -13.63
CA THR A 6 6.09 -13.95 -14.42
C THR A 6 6.14 -13.40 -15.85
N PRO A 7 7.09 -13.87 -16.71
CA PRO A 7 7.20 -13.40 -18.08
C PRO A 7 5.87 -13.56 -18.83
N GLY A 8 5.49 -12.52 -19.56
CA GLY A 8 4.27 -12.53 -20.37
C GLY A 8 4.47 -13.15 -21.77
N PRO A 9 3.37 -13.33 -22.52
CA PRO A 9 3.44 -13.87 -23.87
C PRO A 9 4.35 -13.07 -24.82
N TRP A 10 4.40 -11.76 -24.66
CA TRP A 10 5.24 -10.89 -25.48
C TRP A 10 6.75 -11.12 -25.26
N GLU A 11 7.19 -11.26 -23.98
CA GLU A 11 8.57 -11.59 -23.65
C GLU A 11 8.94 -12.97 -24.16
N MET A 12 8.06 -13.95 -24.01
CA MET A 12 8.26 -15.32 -24.48
C MET A 12 8.39 -15.39 -26.01
N GLU A 13 7.56 -14.66 -26.74
CA GLU A 13 7.65 -14.56 -28.20
C GLU A 13 8.99 -13.94 -28.64
N ARG A 14 9.39 -12.82 -28.00
CA ARG A 14 10.63 -12.10 -28.31
C ARG A 14 11.88 -12.91 -28.04
N THR A 15 11.87 -13.78 -27.05
CA THR A 15 13.01 -14.61 -26.67
C THR A 15 12.98 -16.00 -27.33
N GLY A 16 11.97 -16.33 -28.13
CA GLY A 16 11.76 -17.66 -28.67
C GLY A 16 11.55 -18.72 -27.58
N GLY A 17 11.01 -18.31 -26.43
CA GLY A 17 10.80 -19.17 -25.26
C GLY A 17 12.06 -19.41 -24.42
N VAL A 18 13.19 -18.79 -24.77
CA VAL A 18 14.46 -18.96 -24.03
C VAL A 18 14.64 -17.81 -23.04
N PHE A 19 14.83 -18.11 -21.76
CA PHE A 19 15.11 -17.11 -20.71
C PHE A 19 16.01 -17.70 -19.63
N ALA A 20 16.75 -16.83 -18.95
CA ALA A 20 17.54 -17.22 -17.79
C ALA A 20 16.64 -17.23 -16.54
N GLU A 21 16.59 -18.36 -15.85
CA GLU A 21 15.77 -18.56 -14.68
C GLU A 21 16.60 -18.42 -13.39
N GLN A 22 16.20 -17.54 -12.49
CA GLN A 22 16.79 -17.41 -11.16
C GLN A 22 15.76 -17.81 -10.11
N VAL A 23 15.74 -19.07 -9.71
CA VAL A 23 14.83 -19.63 -8.69
C VAL A 23 15.50 -19.67 -7.32
N ILE A 24 16.79 -19.99 -7.29
CA ILE A 24 17.52 -20.23 -6.05
C ILE A 24 17.70 -18.93 -5.25
N ARG A 25 17.30 -18.98 -3.98
CA ARG A 25 17.49 -17.92 -3.00
C ARG A 25 18.68 -18.26 -2.10
N PRO A 26 19.70 -17.38 -2.00
CA PRO A 26 20.86 -17.63 -1.13
C PRO A 26 20.51 -17.80 0.34
N THR A 27 19.38 -17.24 0.79
CA THR A 27 18.86 -17.39 2.16
C THR A 27 18.30 -18.78 2.46
N GLY A 28 18.21 -19.66 1.47
CA GLY A 28 17.59 -20.96 1.59
C GLY A 28 16.07 -20.96 1.70
N LEU A 29 15.42 -19.80 1.65
CA LEU A 29 13.96 -19.69 1.78
C LEU A 29 13.25 -20.42 0.64
N ILE A 30 12.31 -21.26 1.02
CA ILE A 30 11.51 -22.12 0.16
C ILE A 30 10.18 -21.44 -0.13
N ASP A 31 9.60 -21.64 -1.31
CA ASP A 31 8.25 -21.16 -1.60
C ASP A 31 7.23 -21.82 -0.65
N PRO A 32 6.19 -21.10 -0.20
CA PRO A 32 5.28 -21.59 0.82
C PRO A 32 4.47 -22.80 0.33
N PRO A 33 4.09 -23.73 1.23
CA PRO A 33 3.11 -24.75 0.91
C PRO A 33 1.76 -24.10 0.61
N VAL A 34 1.06 -24.66 -0.38
CA VAL A 34 -0.26 -24.21 -0.82
C VAL A 34 -1.29 -25.27 -0.49
N GLU A 35 -2.31 -24.92 0.27
CA GLU A 35 -3.42 -25.78 0.64
C GLU A 35 -4.69 -25.26 -0.05
N VAL A 36 -5.53 -26.17 -0.56
CA VAL A 36 -6.85 -25.84 -1.11
C VAL A 36 -7.91 -26.29 -0.11
N ARG A 37 -8.80 -25.38 0.27
CA ARG A 37 -9.93 -25.66 1.17
C ARG A 37 -11.24 -25.29 0.51
N PRO A 38 -12.37 -25.92 0.89
CA PRO A 38 -13.68 -25.61 0.32
C PRO A 38 -14.10 -24.16 0.62
N VAL A 39 -15.00 -23.63 -0.22
CA VAL A 39 -15.57 -22.28 -0.05
C VAL A 39 -16.60 -22.26 1.07
N GLU A 40 -17.25 -23.39 1.35
CA GLU A 40 -18.15 -23.53 2.48
C GLU A 40 -17.41 -23.21 3.78
N ASP A 41 -17.96 -22.31 4.59
CA ASP A 41 -17.37 -21.81 5.84
C ASP A 41 -15.99 -21.10 5.68
N GLN A 42 -15.61 -20.69 4.47
CA GLN A 42 -14.31 -20.05 4.21
C GLN A 42 -14.02 -18.85 5.11
N VAL A 43 -15.04 -18.09 5.52
CA VAL A 43 -14.87 -16.89 6.36
C VAL A 43 -14.53 -17.27 7.79
N ASP A 44 -15.22 -18.26 8.35
CA ASP A 44 -15.02 -18.71 9.72
C ASP A 44 -13.68 -19.43 9.88
N ASP A 45 -13.34 -20.29 8.91
CA ASP A 45 -12.02 -20.94 8.85
C ASP A 45 -10.91 -19.90 8.72
N LEU A 46 -11.05 -18.93 7.84
CA LEU A 46 -10.10 -17.82 7.67
C LEU A 46 -9.90 -17.04 8.96
N VAL A 47 -10.96 -16.71 9.70
CA VAL A 47 -10.86 -16.00 10.98
C VAL A 47 -10.04 -16.80 11.99
N GLN A 48 -10.26 -18.12 12.06
CA GLN A 48 -9.48 -18.98 12.96
C GLN A 48 -8.00 -19.02 12.57
N GLU A 49 -7.72 -19.17 11.27
CA GLU A 49 -6.37 -19.18 10.73
C GLU A 49 -5.62 -17.86 10.95
N CYS A 50 -6.31 -16.73 10.77
CA CYS A 50 -5.77 -15.42 11.07
C CYS A 50 -5.48 -15.24 12.57
N LYS A 51 -6.38 -15.72 13.45
CA LYS A 51 -6.14 -15.71 14.90
C LYS A 51 -4.95 -16.58 15.31
N ALA A 52 -4.81 -17.75 14.71
CA ALA A 52 -3.68 -18.64 14.95
C ALA A 52 -2.37 -17.99 14.50
N THR A 53 -2.37 -17.40 13.31
CA THR A 53 -1.20 -16.69 12.74
C THR A 53 -0.79 -15.49 13.58
N ALA A 54 -1.76 -14.67 14.04
CA ALA A 54 -1.51 -13.52 14.91
C ALA A 54 -0.94 -13.92 16.27
N LYS A 55 -1.41 -15.02 16.87
CA LYS A 55 -0.86 -15.58 18.13
C LYS A 55 0.62 -15.97 18.02
N LEU A 56 1.05 -16.42 16.84
CA LEU A 56 2.46 -16.71 16.55
C LEU A 56 3.30 -15.46 16.30
N GLY A 57 2.70 -14.28 16.29
CA GLY A 57 3.37 -13.02 16.03
C GLY A 57 3.55 -12.69 14.55
N TYR A 58 2.96 -13.50 13.64
CA TYR A 58 3.00 -13.27 12.21
C TYR A 58 1.81 -12.45 11.71
N ARG A 59 1.90 -12.01 10.46
CA ARG A 59 0.87 -11.21 9.77
C ARG A 59 0.16 -12.05 8.72
N ALA A 60 -1.11 -11.74 8.47
CA ALA A 60 -1.91 -12.37 7.44
C ALA A 60 -2.29 -11.38 6.34
N LEU A 61 -2.19 -11.83 5.09
CA LEU A 61 -2.67 -11.14 3.91
C LEU A 61 -3.87 -11.89 3.34
N VAL A 62 -4.97 -11.21 3.14
CA VAL A 62 -6.22 -11.78 2.64
C VAL A 62 -6.63 -11.10 1.35
N THR A 63 -6.91 -11.86 0.30
CA THR A 63 -7.38 -11.30 -0.98
C THR A 63 -8.82 -11.65 -1.24
N THR A 64 -9.60 -10.63 -1.60
CA THR A 64 -11.00 -10.73 -2.01
C THR A 64 -11.18 -10.34 -3.48
N LEU A 65 -12.37 -10.51 -4.02
CA LEU A 65 -12.68 -10.17 -5.42
C LEU A 65 -13.24 -8.74 -5.57
N THR A 66 -13.91 -8.21 -4.56
CA THR A 66 -14.60 -6.91 -4.64
C THR A 66 -14.29 -6.03 -3.43
N LYS A 67 -14.45 -4.71 -3.60
CA LYS A 67 -14.32 -3.74 -2.50
C LYS A 67 -15.32 -4.03 -1.39
N ARG A 68 -16.57 -4.26 -1.75
CA ARG A 68 -17.63 -4.55 -0.78
C ARG A 68 -17.30 -5.78 0.05
N MET A 69 -16.86 -6.86 -0.59
CA MET A 69 -16.45 -8.08 0.14
C MET A 69 -15.27 -7.79 1.08
N ALA A 70 -14.32 -6.94 0.67
CA ALA A 70 -13.21 -6.56 1.55
C ALA A 70 -13.67 -5.75 2.76
N GLU A 71 -14.61 -4.83 2.57
CA GLU A 71 -15.20 -4.01 3.63
C GLU A 71 -16.01 -4.88 4.61
N ASP A 72 -16.96 -5.66 4.10
CA ASP A 72 -17.82 -6.55 4.89
C ASP A 72 -16.96 -7.58 5.69
N LEU A 73 -15.93 -8.15 5.06
CA LEU A 73 -15.00 -9.07 5.70
C LEU A 73 -14.17 -8.40 6.81
N THR A 74 -13.72 -7.16 6.57
CA THR A 74 -12.95 -6.40 7.56
C THR A 74 -13.81 -6.11 8.79
N GLU A 75 -15.05 -5.71 8.61
CA GLU A 75 -16.01 -5.49 9.70
C GLU A 75 -16.23 -6.77 10.50
N TYR A 76 -16.54 -7.87 9.83
CA TYR A 76 -16.73 -9.17 10.46
C TYR A 76 -15.51 -9.64 11.27
N MET A 77 -14.30 -9.53 10.69
CA MET A 77 -13.06 -9.88 11.38
C MET A 77 -12.80 -8.98 12.59
N HIS A 78 -13.14 -7.70 12.49
CA HIS A 78 -13.00 -6.75 13.61
C HIS A 78 -13.95 -7.11 14.75
N GLU A 79 -15.21 -7.44 14.46
CA GLU A 79 -16.20 -7.94 15.43
C GLU A 79 -15.74 -9.25 16.07
N ALA A 80 -15.06 -10.12 15.31
CA ALA A 80 -14.45 -11.34 15.81
C ALA A 80 -13.18 -11.10 16.69
N GLY A 81 -12.81 -9.83 16.93
CA GLY A 81 -11.71 -9.43 17.80
C GLY A 81 -10.32 -9.45 17.14
N LEU A 82 -10.22 -9.48 15.81
CA LEU A 82 -8.97 -9.33 15.08
C LEU A 82 -8.63 -7.85 14.83
N LYS A 83 -7.35 -7.52 14.87
CA LYS A 83 -6.86 -6.23 14.43
C LYS A 83 -6.65 -6.29 12.91
N VAL A 84 -7.60 -5.76 12.17
CA VAL A 84 -7.66 -5.85 10.72
C VAL A 84 -7.77 -4.48 10.07
N ARG A 85 -7.19 -4.34 8.89
CA ARG A 85 -7.37 -3.20 7.99
C ARG A 85 -7.62 -3.70 6.58
N TYR A 86 -8.33 -2.92 5.77
CA TYR A 86 -8.45 -3.17 4.34
C TYR A 86 -7.71 -2.11 3.53
N MET A 87 -7.27 -2.49 2.34
CA MET A 87 -6.58 -1.63 1.41
C MET A 87 -7.23 -1.75 0.03
N HIS A 88 -7.65 -0.63 -0.53
CA HIS A 88 -8.28 -0.54 -1.86
C HIS A 88 -7.46 0.33 -2.83
N SER A 89 -7.90 0.40 -4.10
CA SER A 89 -7.20 1.12 -5.17
C SER A 89 -7.13 2.63 -4.97
N ASP A 90 -8.04 3.19 -4.18
CA ASP A 90 -8.19 4.64 -4.01
C ASP A 90 -7.34 5.17 -2.82
N VAL A 91 -6.60 4.28 -2.16
CA VAL A 91 -5.63 4.64 -1.09
C VAL A 91 -4.43 5.32 -1.73
N GLU A 92 -4.10 6.51 -1.27
CA GLU A 92 -2.94 7.27 -1.73
C GLU A 92 -1.63 6.54 -1.42
N THR A 93 -0.59 6.84 -2.21
CA THR A 93 0.71 6.16 -2.08
C THR A 93 1.31 6.29 -0.67
N LEU A 94 1.21 7.45 -0.04
CA LEU A 94 1.72 7.67 1.31
C LEU A 94 0.94 6.87 2.35
N GLU A 95 -0.38 6.89 2.29
CA GLU A 95 -1.25 6.10 3.17
C GLU A 95 -0.99 4.60 3.01
N ARG A 96 -0.75 4.13 1.77
CA ARG A 96 -0.37 2.73 1.50
C ARG A 96 0.94 2.36 2.19
N ILE A 97 1.95 3.24 2.19
CA ILE A 97 3.22 3.02 2.87
C ILE A 97 3.01 2.92 4.39
N GLU A 98 2.19 3.80 4.96
CA GLU A 98 1.84 3.78 6.39
C GLU A 98 1.10 2.50 6.76
N LEU A 99 0.10 2.09 5.97
CA LEU A 99 -0.62 0.83 6.17
C LEU A 99 0.34 -0.38 6.19
N ILE A 100 1.28 -0.45 5.26
CA ILE A 100 2.25 -1.55 5.21
C ILE A 100 3.21 -1.49 6.41
N ARG A 101 3.68 -0.30 6.79
CA ARG A 101 4.52 -0.09 7.97
C ARG A 101 3.82 -0.56 9.24
N ASP A 102 2.59 -0.15 9.43
CA ASP A 102 1.79 -0.45 10.61
C ASP A 102 1.46 -1.95 10.71
N LEU A 103 1.20 -2.61 9.57
CA LEU A 103 1.09 -4.07 9.51
C LEU A 103 2.39 -4.73 10.01
N ARG A 104 3.54 -4.31 9.50
CA ARG A 104 4.84 -4.87 9.89
C ARG A 104 5.15 -4.63 11.37
N LEU A 105 4.81 -3.45 11.91
CA LEU A 105 4.96 -3.12 13.32
C LEU A 105 3.96 -3.86 14.24
N GLY A 106 2.90 -4.45 13.69
CA GLY A 106 1.89 -5.16 14.47
C GLY A 106 0.84 -4.26 15.11
N VAL A 107 0.64 -3.08 14.58
CA VAL A 107 -0.51 -2.24 14.93
C VAL A 107 -1.81 -2.98 14.60
N TYR A 108 -1.79 -3.74 13.51
CA TYR A 108 -2.82 -4.72 13.15
C TYR A 108 -2.17 -6.01 12.61
N ASP A 109 -2.93 -7.09 12.59
CA ASP A 109 -2.43 -8.43 12.31
C ASP A 109 -2.83 -8.93 10.92
N VAL A 110 -3.92 -8.38 10.36
CA VAL A 110 -4.50 -8.81 9.10
C VAL A 110 -4.68 -7.61 8.16
N LEU A 111 -4.25 -7.77 6.92
CA LEU A 111 -4.51 -6.84 5.83
C LEU A 111 -5.37 -7.50 4.77
N VAL A 112 -6.56 -6.95 4.55
CA VAL A 112 -7.48 -7.39 3.49
C VAL A 112 -7.29 -6.49 2.27
N GLY A 113 -7.22 -7.08 1.08
CA GLY A 113 -7.09 -6.31 -0.16
C GLY A 113 -7.61 -7.05 -1.38
N ILE A 114 -7.84 -6.33 -2.48
CA ILE A 114 -8.32 -6.92 -3.73
C ILE A 114 -7.13 -7.33 -4.61
N ASN A 115 -6.48 -6.38 -5.21
CA ASN A 115 -5.40 -6.58 -6.18
C ASN A 115 -4.05 -6.04 -5.71
N LEU A 116 -4.06 -5.23 -4.67
CA LEU A 116 -2.91 -4.44 -4.22
C LEU A 116 -1.82 -5.26 -3.53
N LEU A 117 -2.11 -6.53 -3.25
CA LEU A 117 -1.16 -7.42 -2.60
C LEU A 117 -0.15 -8.06 -3.58
N ARG A 118 -0.19 -7.72 -4.87
CA ARG A 118 0.70 -8.32 -5.90
C ARG A 118 2.05 -7.61 -6.01
N GLU A 119 2.09 -6.30 -6.01
CA GLU A 119 3.30 -5.53 -6.30
C GLU A 119 3.70 -4.58 -5.17
N GLY A 120 4.99 -4.34 -5.03
CA GLY A 120 5.54 -3.36 -4.11
C GLY A 120 5.42 -3.68 -2.63
N LEU A 121 5.05 -4.91 -2.25
CA LEU A 121 4.96 -5.32 -0.85
C LEU A 121 6.17 -6.14 -0.45
N ASP A 122 6.84 -5.71 0.61
CA ASP A 122 7.91 -6.41 1.28
C ASP A 122 7.55 -6.60 2.76
N ILE A 123 6.91 -7.74 3.07
CA ILE A 123 6.41 -8.07 4.40
C ILE A 123 7.02 -9.40 4.84
N PRO A 124 8.25 -9.39 5.39
CA PRO A 124 8.89 -10.62 5.88
C PRO A 124 8.12 -11.28 7.02
N GLU A 125 7.32 -10.53 7.73
CA GLU A 125 6.49 -10.97 8.85
C GLU A 125 5.22 -11.74 8.38
N CYS A 126 4.96 -11.83 7.08
CA CYS A 126 3.81 -12.53 6.52
C CYS A 126 3.92 -14.05 6.70
N GLY A 127 3.12 -14.60 7.59
CA GLY A 127 3.03 -16.03 7.85
C GLY A 127 1.83 -16.72 7.16
N LEU A 128 0.84 -15.95 6.73
CA LEU A 128 -0.34 -16.49 6.04
C LEU A 128 -0.73 -15.61 4.86
N VAL A 129 -0.97 -16.25 3.73
CA VAL A 129 -1.67 -15.64 2.60
C VAL A 129 -2.95 -16.46 2.36
N ALA A 130 -4.10 -15.81 2.39
CA ALA A 130 -5.38 -16.44 2.10
C ALA A 130 -6.03 -15.81 0.87
N ILE A 131 -6.49 -16.64 -0.04
CA ILE A 131 -7.13 -16.22 -1.28
C ILE A 131 -8.55 -16.77 -1.28
N LEU A 132 -9.54 -15.89 -1.06
CA LEU A 132 -10.96 -16.25 -1.08
C LEU A 132 -11.45 -16.38 -2.52
N ASP A 133 -12.39 -17.28 -2.74
CA ASP A 133 -12.99 -17.54 -4.06
C ASP A 133 -11.89 -17.68 -5.15
N ALA A 134 -10.91 -18.55 -4.89
CA ALA A 134 -9.77 -18.74 -5.79
C ALA A 134 -10.17 -19.41 -7.11
N ASP A 135 -11.29 -20.09 -7.16
CA ASP A 135 -11.88 -20.74 -8.34
C ASP A 135 -12.68 -19.78 -9.25
N LYS A 136 -12.91 -18.55 -8.83
CA LYS A 136 -13.58 -17.55 -9.68
C LYS A 136 -12.61 -16.99 -10.71
N GLU A 137 -12.51 -17.67 -11.85
CA GLU A 137 -11.60 -17.29 -12.93
C GLU A 137 -11.77 -15.84 -13.37
N GLY A 138 -10.64 -15.20 -13.65
CA GLY A 138 -10.58 -13.81 -14.08
C GLY A 138 -9.19 -13.22 -13.86
N PHE A 139 -9.05 -11.94 -14.17
CA PHE A 139 -7.76 -11.24 -14.06
C PHE A 139 -7.13 -11.31 -12.66
N LEU A 140 -7.96 -11.26 -11.60
CA LEU A 140 -7.49 -11.33 -10.20
C LEU A 140 -7.12 -12.76 -9.75
N ARG A 141 -7.52 -13.78 -10.48
CA ARG A 141 -7.28 -15.20 -10.20
C ARG A 141 -6.56 -15.88 -11.36
N SER A 142 -5.94 -15.10 -12.24
CA SER A 142 -5.05 -15.65 -13.28
C SER A 142 -3.83 -16.30 -12.64
N GLU A 143 -3.21 -17.23 -13.35
CA GLU A 143 -1.95 -17.91 -12.96
C GLU A 143 -0.91 -16.91 -12.44
N THR A 144 -0.61 -15.86 -13.22
CA THR A 144 0.33 -14.79 -12.84
C THR A 144 -0.05 -14.12 -11.54
N SER A 145 -1.35 -13.80 -11.35
CA SER A 145 -1.86 -13.16 -10.14
C SER A 145 -1.70 -14.06 -8.92
N LEU A 146 -2.02 -15.35 -9.07
CA LEU A 146 -1.88 -16.35 -8.01
C LEU A 146 -0.41 -16.54 -7.61
N ILE A 147 0.50 -16.74 -8.57
CA ILE A 147 1.94 -16.90 -8.31
C ILE A 147 2.49 -15.67 -7.54
N GLN A 148 2.14 -14.47 -7.95
CA GLN A 148 2.60 -13.24 -7.30
C GLN A 148 2.06 -13.11 -5.87
N THR A 149 0.80 -13.46 -5.65
CA THR A 149 0.17 -13.41 -4.33
C THR A 149 0.72 -14.49 -3.40
N ILE A 150 0.85 -15.72 -3.86
CA ILE A 150 1.47 -16.84 -3.15
C ILE A 150 2.89 -16.47 -2.70
N GLY A 151 3.65 -15.84 -3.59
CA GLY A 151 5.03 -15.42 -3.32
C GLY A 151 5.18 -14.39 -2.19
N ARG A 152 4.10 -13.78 -1.70
CA ARG A 152 4.17 -12.85 -0.53
C ARG A 152 4.53 -13.59 0.77
N ALA A 153 4.14 -14.84 0.92
CA ALA A 153 4.52 -15.65 2.09
C ALA A 153 5.93 -16.28 1.98
N ALA A 154 6.61 -16.16 0.83
CA ALA A 154 7.89 -16.84 0.57
C ALA A 154 9.11 -16.23 1.30
N ARG A 155 8.94 -15.20 2.12
CA ARG A 155 10.01 -14.57 2.91
C ARG A 155 10.04 -15.00 4.37
N ASN A 156 9.07 -15.80 4.76
CA ASN A 156 8.94 -16.38 6.10
C ASN A 156 9.07 -17.91 6.01
N VAL A 157 9.88 -18.50 6.87
CA VAL A 157 10.02 -19.96 6.93
C VAL A 157 8.70 -20.64 7.28
N GLU A 158 7.90 -20.01 8.13
CA GLU A 158 6.56 -20.46 8.53
C GLU A 158 5.45 -20.01 7.57
N GLY A 159 5.85 -19.42 6.43
CA GLY A 159 4.90 -18.92 5.43
C GLY A 159 4.07 -20.05 4.82
N ARG A 160 2.75 -19.86 4.77
CA ARG A 160 1.79 -20.80 4.16
C ARG A 160 0.71 -20.07 3.39
N VAL A 161 0.07 -20.77 2.48
CA VAL A 161 -0.99 -20.21 1.63
C VAL A 161 -2.22 -21.10 1.66
N ILE A 162 -3.39 -20.50 1.76
CA ILE A 162 -4.68 -21.17 1.66
C ILE A 162 -5.44 -20.58 0.47
N LEU A 163 -5.86 -21.44 -0.44
CA LEU A 163 -6.76 -21.14 -1.54
C LEU A 163 -8.15 -21.68 -1.20
N TYR A 164 -9.13 -20.83 -1.03
CA TYR A 164 -10.51 -21.27 -0.85
C TYR A 164 -11.17 -21.45 -2.21
N ALA A 165 -11.50 -22.69 -2.54
CA ALA A 165 -12.03 -23.06 -3.84
C ALA A 165 -12.79 -24.39 -3.76
N ASP A 166 -13.94 -24.48 -4.43
CA ASP A 166 -14.68 -25.73 -4.57
C ASP A 166 -14.17 -26.56 -5.76
N THR A 167 -13.57 -25.88 -6.74
CA THR A 167 -13.01 -26.52 -7.93
C THR A 167 -11.60 -25.99 -8.21
N ILE A 168 -10.68 -26.88 -8.57
CA ILE A 168 -9.34 -26.47 -9.00
C ILE A 168 -9.42 -26.04 -10.46
N THR A 169 -9.21 -24.75 -10.71
CA THR A 169 -9.17 -24.20 -12.07
C THR A 169 -7.81 -24.41 -12.73
N GLY A 170 -7.76 -24.30 -14.07
CA GLY A 170 -6.49 -24.43 -14.79
C GLY A 170 -5.44 -23.37 -14.37
N SER A 171 -5.87 -22.19 -13.97
CA SER A 171 -4.98 -21.14 -13.43
C SER A 171 -4.41 -21.53 -12.06
N MET A 172 -5.22 -22.11 -11.19
CA MET A 172 -4.77 -22.63 -9.89
C MET A 172 -3.81 -23.78 -10.06
N GLU A 173 -4.14 -24.76 -10.91
CA GLU A 173 -3.29 -25.92 -11.19
C GLU A 173 -1.89 -25.50 -11.63
N ARG A 174 -1.78 -24.60 -12.62
CA ARG A 174 -0.50 -24.10 -13.10
C ARG A 174 0.27 -23.31 -12.05
N ALA A 175 -0.42 -22.45 -11.28
CA ALA A 175 0.22 -21.67 -10.22
C ALA A 175 0.76 -22.57 -9.08
N MET A 176 0.00 -23.57 -8.67
CA MET A 176 0.43 -24.55 -7.66
C MET A 176 1.59 -25.42 -8.18
N ALA A 177 1.50 -25.90 -9.42
CA ALA A 177 2.56 -26.69 -10.04
C ALA A 177 3.88 -25.90 -10.13
N GLU A 178 3.82 -24.63 -10.56
CA GLU A 178 5.00 -23.77 -10.62
C GLU A 178 5.58 -23.48 -9.22
N THR A 179 4.74 -23.25 -8.23
CA THR A 179 5.17 -23.06 -6.84
C THR A 179 5.84 -24.34 -6.29
N ALA A 180 5.25 -25.51 -6.54
CA ALA A 180 5.82 -26.80 -6.15
C ALA A 180 7.17 -27.07 -6.84
N ARG A 181 7.28 -26.80 -8.13
CA ARG A 181 8.53 -26.92 -8.90
C ARG A 181 9.65 -26.03 -8.31
N ARG A 182 9.35 -24.80 -7.99
CA ARG A 182 10.31 -23.87 -7.38
C ARG A 182 10.72 -24.34 -5.99
N ARG A 183 9.76 -24.85 -5.23
CA ARG A 183 9.98 -25.40 -3.90
C ARG A 183 10.94 -26.58 -3.94
N GLU A 184 10.69 -27.59 -4.78
CA GLU A 184 11.54 -28.78 -4.95
C GLU A 184 12.97 -28.39 -5.35
N LYS A 185 13.11 -27.47 -6.30
CA LYS A 185 14.41 -26.96 -6.76
C LYS A 185 15.20 -26.31 -5.64
N GLN A 186 14.55 -25.50 -4.79
CA GLN A 186 15.18 -24.86 -3.65
C GLN A 186 15.53 -25.86 -2.55
N GLU A 187 14.65 -26.81 -2.25
CA GLU A 187 14.88 -27.87 -1.26
C GLU A 187 16.08 -28.74 -1.65
N ALA A 188 16.15 -29.15 -2.90
CA ALA A 188 17.30 -29.93 -3.42
C ALA A 188 18.62 -29.13 -3.28
N TYR A 189 18.60 -27.85 -3.67
CA TYR A 189 19.77 -27.00 -3.54
C TYR A 189 20.20 -26.81 -2.07
N ASN A 190 19.25 -26.60 -1.17
CA ASN A 190 19.51 -26.45 0.25
C ASN A 190 20.14 -27.73 0.84
N ALA A 191 19.63 -28.90 0.46
CA ALA A 191 20.15 -30.20 0.89
C ALA A 191 21.58 -30.41 0.39
N GLU A 192 21.85 -30.11 -0.89
CA GLU A 192 23.18 -30.25 -1.49
C GLU A 192 24.22 -29.34 -0.83
N HIS A 193 23.84 -28.13 -0.47
CA HIS A 193 24.74 -27.10 0.06
C HIS A 193 24.70 -26.97 1.59
N GLY A 194 23.90 -27.80 2.30
CA GLY A 194 23.75 -27.73 3.76
C GLY A 194 23.16 -26.41 4.26
N ILE A 195 22.29 -25.77 3.48
CA ILE A 195 21.70 -24.48 3.80
C ILE A 195 20.43 -24.71 4.63
N THR A 196 20.37 -24.09 5.81
CA THR A 196 19.16 -24.04 6.62
C THR A 196 18.38 -22.75 6.29
N PRO A 197 17.11 -22.85 5.88
CA PRO A 197 16.28 -21.67 5.61
C PRO A 197 16.18 -20.75 6.81
N THR A 198 16.32 -19.46 6.59
CA THR A 198 16.15 -18.44 7.65
C THR A 198 15.22 -17.33 7.18
N THR A 199 14.26 -16.95 8.05
CA THR A 199 13.35 -15.85 7.77
C THR A 199 14.12 -14.55 7.59
N VAL A 200 13.81 -13.80 6.54
CA VAL A 200 14.41 -12.48 6.31
C VAL A 200 13.96 -11.52 7.42
N LYS A 201 14.93 -10.96 8.16
CA LYS A 201 14.67 -9.90 9.12
C LYS A 201 15.09 -8.56 8.50
N ARG A 202 14.14 -7.68 8.29
CA ARG A 202 14.40 -6.35 7.77
C ARG A 202 13.85 -5.31 8.74
N GLN A 203 14.69 -4.35 9.12
CA GLN A 203 14.23 -3.23 9.95
C GLN A 203 13.11 -2.49 9.21
N VAL A 204 12.08 -2.12 9.96
CA VAL A 204 11.01 -1.26 9.44
C VAL A 204 11.59 0.14 9.37
N ALA A 205 12.13 0.51 8.21
CA ALA A 205 12.59 1.87 7.99
C ALA A 205 11.39 2.81 8.02
N ASP A 206 11.51 3.91 8.73
CA ASP A 206 10.53 4.99 8.65
C ASP A 206 10.70 5.71 7.31
N ILE A 207 10.06 5.16 6.27
CA ILE A 207 10.15 5.68 4.90
C ILE A 207 9.57 7.10 4.85
N VAL A 208 8.60 7.40 5.70
CA VAL A 208 8.01 8.75 5.81
C VAL A 208 9.04 9.72 6.38
N ALA A 209 9.78 9.33 7.44
CA ALA A 209 10.88 10.13 7.96
C ALA A 209 12.03 10.26 6.95
N HIS A 210 12.27 9.21 6.14
CA HIS A 210 13.31 9.24 5.11
C HIS A 210 12.89 10.05 3.87
N LEU A 211 11.61 10.10 3.52
CA LEU A 211 11.09 10.99 2.48
C LEU A 211 11.05 12.43 2.99
N ALA A 212 10.62 12.67 4.22
CA ALA A 212 10.68 13.99 4.84
C ALA A 212 12.12 14.50 5.01
N SER A 213 13.10 13.60 5.25
CA SER A 213 14.52 13.97 5.29
C SER A 213 15.16 14.13 3.90
N LYS A 214 14.57 13.54 2.85
CA LYS A 214 15.01 13.73 1.46
C LYS A 214 14.42 14.97 0.80
N ASP A 215 13.24 15.42 1.25
CA ASP A 215 12.73 16.76 0.90
C ASP A 215 13.53 17.88 1.56
N GLN A 216 14.25 17.58 2.64
CA GLN A 216 15.41 18.36 3.05
C GLN A 216 16.61 17.88 2.24
N VAL A 217 16.71 18.28 0.98
CA VAL A 217 17.97 18.22 0.24
C VAL A 217 18.92 19.18 0.96
N THR A 218 19.57 18.67 1.99
CA THR A 218 20.84 19.24 2.43
C THR A 218 21.78 18.99 1.26
N VAL A 219 21.90 19.97 0.38
CA VAL A 219 23.06 20.05 -0.50
C VAL A 219 24.22 20.12 0.48
N ASP A 220 24.96 19.02 0.59
CA ASP A 220 26.21 18.99 1.31
C ASP A 220 27.17 19.94 0.58
N THR A 221 27.19 21.20 0.99
CA THR A 221 28.05 22.22 0.47
C THR A 221 29.47 22.08 1.02
N GLY A 222 29.76 20.95 1.74
CA GLY A 222 31.12 20.69 2.25
C GLY A 222 31.63 21.74 3.25
N LEU A 223 30.73 22.55 3.80
CA LEU A 223 31.09 23.61 4.77
C LEU A 223 30.35 23.28 6.09
N ASP A 224 31.08 22.62 6.93
CA ASP A 224 30.74 22.41 8.34
C ASP A 224 30.97 23.73 9.09
N ASP A 225 30.09 24.72 8.88
CA ASP A 225 30.12 26.00 9.59
C ASP A 225 28.73 26.55 9.86
N ARG A 226 28.08 26.00 10.91
CA ARG A 226 26.80 26.49 11.43
C ARG A 226 26.87 27.87 12.10
N ASN A 227 27.98 28.58 11.98
CA ASN A 227 28.18 29.82 12.75
C ASN A 227 28.58 31.10 11.96
N HIS A 228 28.51 31.12 10.63
CA HIS A 228 28.84 32.31 9.89
C HIS A 228 28.02 32.57 8.62
N MET A 229 26.69 32.45 8.69
CA MET A 229 25.84 33.12 7.69
C MET A 229 25.36 34.46 8.28
N VAL A 230 26.22 35.41 8.41
CA VAL A 230 25.87 36.79 8.80
C VAL A 230 26.11 37.71 7.61
N GLY A 231 25.05 38.32 7.11
CA GLY A 231 25.05 39.53 6.29
C GLY A 231 24.96 39.29 4.78
N HIS A 232 26.06 39.16 4.05
CA HIS A 232 26.05 39.22 2.58
C HIS A 232 25.56 37.96 1.87
N ASN A 233 25.79 36.79 2.44
CA ASN A 233 25.39 35.53 1.81
C ASN A 233 23.88 35.24 1.98
N LEU A 234 23.27 35.69 3.08
CA LEU A 234 21.84 35.49 3.35
C LEU A 234 20.98 36.32 2.39
N ARG A 235 21.37 37.56 2.11
CA ARG A 235 20.67 38.43 1.13
C ARG A 235 20.72 37.86 -0.28
N GLY A 236 21.86 37.34 -0.73
CA GLY A 236 21.97 36.68 -2.03
C GLY A 236 21.09 35.44 -2.13
N TYR A 237 20.97 34.67 -1.05
CA TYR A 237 20.11 33.52 -0.98
C TYR A 237 18.61 33.91 -1.02
N ILE A 238 18.20 34.93 -0.28
CA ILE A 238 16.84 35.49 -0.32
C ILE A 238 16.48 35.97 -1.73
N GLU A 239 17.40 36.68 -2.42
CA GLU A 239 17.18 37.11 -3.81
C GLU A 239 16.98 35.94 -4.79
N ASP A 240 17.70 34.83 -4.58
CA ASP A 240 17.54 33.62 -5.41
C ASP A 240 16.22 32.90 -5.13
N LEU A 241 15.78 32.85 -3.87
CA LEU A 241 14.47 32.32 -3.52
C LEU A 241 13.34 33.17 -4.10
N GLU A 242 13.49 34.51 -4.09
CA GLU A 242 12.53 35.42 -4.74
C GLU A 242 12.41 35.19 -6.24
N LYS A 243 13.53 34.96 -6.94
CA LYS A 243 13.51 34.63 -8.37
C LYS A 243 12.79 33.32 -8.64
N LYS A 244 13.05 32.28 -7.83
CA LYS A 244 12.37 31.00 -7.91
C LYS A 244 10.87 31.13 -7.62
N MET A 245 10.51 31.87 -6.60
CA MET A 245 9.11 32.14 -6.25
C MET A 245 8.35 32.84 -7.40
N ARG A 246 8.95 33.87 -8.02
CA ARG A 246 8.36 34.57 -9.16
C ARG A 246 8.23 33.65 -10.38
N LYS A 247 9.19 32.76 -10.59
CA LYS A 247 9.12 31.76 -11.67
C LYS A 247 7.99 30.76 -11.41
N ALA A 248 7.91 30.16 -10.23
CA ALA A 248 6.82 29.25 -9.85
C ALA A 248 5.45 29.93 -9.98
N ALA A 249 5.34 31.20 -9.59
CA ALA A 249 4.10 31.97 -9.76
C ALA A 249 3.73 32.20 -11.24
N SER A 250 4.73 32.42 -12.12
CA SER A 250 4.51 32.56 -13.56
C SER A 250 4.11 31.25 -14.23
N ASP A 251 4.61 30.12 -13.70
CA ASP A 251 4.31 28.77 -14.16
C ASP A 251 2.99 28.21 -13.57
N LEU A 252 2.26 29.05 -12.81
CA LEU A 252 0.98 28.74 -12.12
C LEU A 252 1.11 27.69 -10.99
N GLU A 253 2.31 27.43 -10.52
CA GLU A 253 2.60 26.55 -9.38
C GLU A 253 2.45 27.31 -8.05
N PHE A 254 1.21 27.67 -7.71
CA PHE A 254 0.91 28.53 -6.57
C PHE A 254 1.26 27.94 -5.21
N GLU A 255 1.25 26.60 -5.07
CA GLU A 255 1.66 25.95 -3.82
C GLU A 255 3.17 26.10 -3.59
N GLU A 256 3.97 25.91 -4.64
CA GLU A 256 5.41 26.07 -4.57
C GLU A 256 5.79 27.55 -4.36
N ALA A 257 5.15 28.46 -5.07
CA ALA A 257 5.31 29.89 -4.85
C ALA A 257 4.94 30.30 -3.41
N GLY A 258 3.92 29.68 -2.83
CA GLY A 258 3.51 29.89 -1.45
C GLY A 258 4.55 29.42 -0.43
N ARG A 259 5.15 28.24 -0.64
CA ARG A 259 6.22 27.69 0.20
C ARG A 259 7.46 28.58 0.18
N LEU A 260 7.92 28.96 -1.01
CA LEU A 260 9.08 29.84 -1.17
C LEU A 260 8.89 31.20 -0.53
N ARG A 261 7.68 31.79 -0.62
CA ARG A 261 7.35 33.03 0.06
C ARG A 261 7.43 32.90 1.59
N ASP A 262 6.89 31.81 2.14
CA ASP A 262 6.88 31.59 3.59
C ASP A 262 8.30 31.32 4.12
N GLU A 263 9.16 30.72 3.32
CA GLU A 263 10.59 30.52 3.61
C GLU A 263 11.39 31.83 3.56
N ILE A 264 11.20 32.67 2.54
CA ILE A 264 11.78 34.02 2.46
C ILE A 264 11.43 34.80 3.72
N ARG A 265 10.16 34.82 4.09
CA ARG A 265 9.68 35.56 5.27
C ARG A 265 10.30 35.05 6.58
N ARG A 266 10.54 33.74 6.69
CA ARG A 266 11.23 33.15 7.84
C ARG A 266 12.66 33.62 7.93
N LEU A 267 13.40 33.60 6.82
CA LEU A 267 14.80 34.03 6.74
C LEU A 267 14.95 35.53 7.02
N GLU A 268 14.02 36.35 6.53
CA GLU A 268 13.97 37.79 6.84
C GLU A 268 13.72 38.06 8.33
N GLN A 269 12.86 37.27 8.99
CA GLN A 269 12.62 37.35 10.43
C GLN A 269 13.84 36.94 11.25
N GLU A 270 14.56 35.91 10.81
CA GLU A 270 15.82 35.48 11.42
C GLU A 270 16.93 36.55 11.28
N GLU A 271 17.02 37.22 10.11
CA GLU A 271 17.95 38.34 9.90
C GLU A 271 17.66 39.52 10.83
N LEU A 272 16.38 39.78 11.09
CA LEU A 272 15.93 40.87 11.96
C LEU A 272 15.95 40.53 13.46
N GLY A 273 16.33 39.31 13.83
CA GLY A 273 16.35 38.83 15.23
C GLY A 273 14.99 38.83 15.91
N LEU A 274 13.89 38.78 15.14
CA LEU A 274 12.53 38.74 15.64
C LEU A 274 12.12 37.30 15.98
N PRO A 275 11.36 37.07 17.07
CA PRO A 275 10.88 35.74 17.41
C PRO A 275 9.98 35.20 16.30
N VAL A 276 10.31 34.01 15.80
CA VAL A 276 9.49 33.30 14.81
C VAL A 276 8.16 32.93 15.48
N GLU A 277 7.08 33.58 15.12
CA GLU A 277 5.73 33.15 15.50
C GLU A 277 5.42 31.83 14.78
N GLU A 278 5.49 30.72 15.50
CA GLU A 278 4.88 29.47 15.03
C GLU A 278 3.39 29.72 14.79
N ARG A 279 3.00 29.90 13.54
CA ARG A 279 1.59 29.86 13.17
C ARG A 279 1.09 28.47 13.45
N LYS A 280 0.34 28.30 14.54
CA LYS A 280 -0.60 27.20 14.69
C LYS A 280 -1.39 27.12 13.37
N ALA A 281 -1.34 25.95 12.74
CA ALA A 281 -2.12 25.67 11.53
C ALA A 281 -3.54 26.25 11.73
N PRO A 282 -4.11 26.96 10.75
CA PRO A 282 -5.43 27.53 10.91
C PRO A 282 -6.36 26.40 11.30
N VAL A 283 -6.89 26.48 12.52
CA VAL A 283 -8.02 25.65 12.92
C VAL A 283 -9.03 25.85 11.81
N ARG A 284 -9.31 24.79 11.05
CA ARG A 284 -10.37 24.79 10.04
C ARG A 284 -11.63 25.23 10.77
N GLY A 285 -11.89 26.52 10.73
CA GLY A 285 -13.15 27.07 11.18
C GLY A 285 -14.23 26.27 10.50
N ASN A 286 -15.14 25.71 11.28
CA ASN A 286 -16.37 25.10 10.78
C ASN A 286 -17.01 26.08 9.80
N SER A 287 -16.66 25.98 8.52
CA SER A 287 -17.39 26.71 7.50
C SER A 287 -18.79 26.10 7.49
N THR A 288 -19.75 26.85 7.94
CA THR A 288 -21.18 26.53 7.86
C THR A 288 -21.67 26.45 6.40
N LEU A 289 -20.79 26.60 5.44
CA LEU A 289 -21.00 26.37 4.01
C LEU A 289 -20.70 24.91 3.69
N GLY A 290 -21.73 24.08 3.71
CA GLY A 290 -21.62 22.73 3.18
C GLY A 290 -22.04 21.61 4.09
N LYS A 291 -22.88 21.84 5.11
CA LYS A 291 -23.59 20.71 5.71
C LYS A 291 -24.45 20.06 4.63
N PRO A 292 -24.30 18.75 4.34
CA PRO A 292 -25.21 18.03 3.46
C PRO A 292 -26.61 18.14 4.07
N GLY A 293 -27.54 18.73 3.35
CA GLY A 293 -28.92 18.94 3.81
C GLY A 293 -29.37 20.39 3.92
N THR A 294 -28.51 21.39 3.92
CA THR A 294 -28.91 22.80 3.93
C THR A 294 -29.09 23.42 2.53
N ARG A 295 -28.71 22.70 1.49
CA ARG A 295 -29.16 23.00 0.13
C ARG A 295 -30.52 22.31 -0.08
N GLN A 296 -31.60 22.98 0.28
CA GLN A 296 -32.87 22.73 -0.38
C GLN A 296 -32.64 23.03 -1.87
N THR A 297 -32.36 22.01 -2.63
CA THR A 297 -32.26 22.13 -4.05
C THR A 297 -33.63 22.52 -4.56
N ARG A 298 -33.71 23.45 -5.54
CA ARG A 298 -34.94 23.84 -6.25
C ARG A 298 -35.80 22.64 -6.69
N TYR A 299 -35.25 21.43 -6.73
CA TYR A 299 -35.92 20.17 -7.03
C TYR A 299 -36.84 19.67 -5.91
N GLY A 300 -36.55 19.89 -4.62
CA GLY A 300 -37.43 19.50 -3.51
C GLY A 300 -38.73 20.30 -3.51
N ASN A 301 -38.65 21.60 -3.79
CA ASN A 301 -39.80 22.47 -3.85
C ASN A 301 -40.69 22.22 -5.11
N ALA A 302 -40.09 21.75 -6.21
CA ALA A 302 -40.85 21.40 -7.41
C ALA A 302 -41.67 20.11 -7.23
N LYS A 303 -41.20 19.17 -6.40
CA LYS A 303 -41.94 17.92 -6.12
C LYS A 303 -43.09 18.15 -5.15
N ALA A 304 -42.92 19.02 -4.16
CA ALA A 304 -43.99 19.42 -3.23
C ALA A 304 -45.10 20.20 -3.95
N ALA A 305 -44.73 21.18 -4.80
CA ALA A 305 -45.70 21.95 -5.60
C ALA A 305 -46.45 21.10 -6.61
N ARG A 306 -45.87 20.00 -7.14
CA ARG A 306 -46.53 19.06 -8.05
C ARG A 306 -47.51 18.13 -7.30
N ALA A 307 -47.23 17.76 -6.06
CA ALA A 307 -48.13 16.98 -5.24
C ALA A 307 -49.39 17.78 -4.84
N GLU A 308 -49.22 19.03 -4.49
CA GLU A 308 -50.30 19.94 -4.14
C GLU A 308 -51.20 20.31 -5.34
N LYS A 309 -50.66 20.44 -6.55
CA LYS A 309 -51.44 20.61 -7.77
C LYS A 309 -52.26 19.36 -8.18
N ARG A 310 -51.79 18.15 -7.85
CA ARG A 310 -52.55 16.90 -8.12
C ARG A 310 -53.71 16.69 -7.17
N SER A 311 -53.61 17.15 -5.90
CA SER A 311 -54.68 17.06 -4.95
C SER A 311 -55.82 18.09 -5.19
N ARG A 312 -55.57 19.16 -5.92
CA ARG A 312 -56.59 20.18 -6.30
C ARG A 312 -57.28 19.90 -7.62
N SER A 313 -56.88 18.89 -8.37
CA SER A 313 -57.48 18.50 -9.66
C SER A 313 -58.35 17.26 -9.58
N SER A 314 -58.65 16.77 -8.36
CA SER A 314 -59.46 15.59 -8.12
C SER A 314 -60.65 15.89 -7.17
N VAL A 315 -61.26 17.07 -7.33
CA VAL A 315 -62.59 17.43 -6.82
C VAL A 315 -63.42 17.99 -7.96
#